data_c882919f80d811ed8ff7b5ca0f2f31ac
#
_entry.id   c882919f80d811ed8ff7b5ca0f2f31ac
#
_cell.length_a   1.000
_cell.length_b   1.000
_cell.length_c   1.000
_cell.angle_alpha   90.00
_cell.angle_beta   90.00
_cell.angle_gamma   90.00
#
_symmetry.space_group_name_H-M   'P 1'
#
loop_
_entity.id
_entity.type
_entity.pdbx_description
1 polymer ?
#
loop_
_entity_poly.entity_id
_entity_poly.type
_entity_poly.pdbx_seq_one_letter_code
_entity_poly.pdbx_strand_id
1 'polypeptide(L)'
;MASREAGKFYGLSVLAEHICHNGQNVTRFIIVSPKPVYEAKAEKVSICFELPHESGTLYNMLSHMIYNGLNMTKIESRPIPGKTWQYRFFVDFQGNLADPAVKNALRGVEAEADSMRVLGNYGQQEEA
;
A
#
# COMPACT_ATOMS: atom_id res chain seq x y z
N MET A 1 5.66 24.41 -5.37
CA MET A 1 6.90 24.02 -4.70
C MET A 1 7.69 23.05 -5.57
N ALA A 2 9.00 23.19 -5.59
CA ALA A 2 9.88 22.31 -6.35
C ALA A 2 11.14 21.99 -5.52
N SER A 3 11.84 20.91 -5.87
CA SER A 3 13.14 20.58 -5.28
C SER A 3 14.22 21.55 -5.77
N ARG A 4 15.31 21.65 -5.02
CA ARG A 4 16.45 22.49 -5.42
C ARG A 4 17.04 22.02 -6.75
N GLU A 5 17.13 20.72 -6.99
CA GLU A 5 17.60 20.13 -8.24
C GLU A 5 16.71 20.48 -9.43
N ALA A 6 15.39 20.43 -9.25
CA ALA A 6 14.43 20.83 -10.29
C ALA A 6 14.60 22.32 -10.64
N GLY A 7 14.82 23.19 -9.65
CA GLY A 7 15.09 24.60 -9.85
C GLY A 7 16.32 24.83 -10.71
N LYS A 8 17.42 24.11 -10.45
CA LYS A 8 18.67 24.19 -11.23
C LYS A 8 18.47 23.64 -12.64
N PHE A 9 17.81 22.50 -12.79
CA PHE A 9 17.61 21.85 -14.08
C PHE A 9 16.78 22.70 -15.04
N TYR A 10 15.73 23.36 -14.53
CA TYR A 10 14.86 24.22 -15.33
C TYR A 10 15.26 25.69 -15.36
N GLY A 11 16.38 26.05 -14.74
CA GLY A 11 16.87 27.43 -14.71
C GLY A 11 15.97 28.39 -13.93
N LEU A 12 15.30 27.91 -12.92
CA LEU A 12 14.37 28.67 -12.10
C LEU A 12 15.09 29.44 -10.98
N SER A 13 14.51 30.58 -10.61
CA SER A 13 15.01 31.36 -9.47
C SER A 13 14.36 30.89 -8.19
N VAL A 14 15.16 30.72 -7.14
CA VAL A 14 14.68 30.36 -5.81
C VAL A 14 14.14 31.60 -5.12
N LEU A 15 12.86 31.61 -4.77
CA LEU A 15 12.22 32.69 -4.03
C LEU A 15 12.25 32.48 -2.51
N ALA A 16 12.11 31.22 -2.07
CA ALA A 16 12.20 30.83 -0.67
C ALA A 16 12.70 29.39 -0.56
N GLU A 17 13.57 29.14 0.41
CA GLU A 17 14.07 27.81 0.75
C GLU A 17 13.52 27.37 2.10
N HIS A 18 13.51 26.04 2.34
CA HIS A 18 13.11 25.44 3.62
C HIS A 18 11.73 25.86 4.10
N ILE A 19 10.77 25.93 3.17
CA ILE A 19 9.38 26.34 3.48
C ILE A 19 8.50 25.22 4.01
N CYS A 20 9.03 24.01 4.18
CA CYS A 20 8.34 22.90 4.81
C CYS A 20 8.02 23.22 6.27
N HIS A 21 6.75 23.06 6.68
CA HIS A 21 6.34 23.24 8.07
C HIS A 21 6.92 22.18 9.02
N ASN A 22 7.23 21.01 8.51
CA ASN A 22 7.80 19.92 9.29
C ASN A 22 9.13 19.50 8.65
N GLY A 23 10.25 19.76 9.33
CA GLY A 23 11.58 19.35 8.89
C GLY A 23 11.80 17.83 8.87
N GLN A 24 10.83 17.03 9.36
CA GLN A 24 10.86 15.58 9.34
C GLN A 24 10.02 14.98 8.20
N ASN A 25 9.70 15.77 7.17
CA ASN A 25 9.02 15.25 5.99
C ASN A 25 9.89 14.20 5.31
N VAL A 26 9.34 12.99 5.20
CA VAL A 26 9.94 11.86 4.52
C VAL A 26 9.10 11.51 3.30
N THR A 27 9.72 11.46 2.13
CA THR A 27 9.08 10.99 0.90
C THR A 27 9.45 9.54 0.67
N ARG A 28 8.45 8.70 0.49
CA ARG A 28 8.64 7.29 0.13
C ARG A 28 8.45 7.12 -1.37
N PHE A 29 9.40 6.49 -2.01
CA PHE A 29 9.31 6.10 -3.41
C PHE A 29 8.98 4.62 -3.51
N ILE A 30 8.13 4.27 -4.47
CA ILE A 30 7.82 2.89 -4.81
C ILE A 30 8.29 2.59 -6.22
N ILE A 31 8.82 1.39 -6.43
CA ILE A 31 9.20 0.91 -7.75
C ILE A 31 8.06 0.08 -8.29
N VAL A 32 7.60 0.42 -9.49
CA VAL A 32 6.49 -0.26 -10.16
C VAL A 32 7.02 -1.02 -11.36
N SER A 33 6.62 -2.27 -11.50
CA SER A 33 6.99 -3.12 -12.63
C SER A 33 5.75 -3.76 -13.24
N PRO A 34 5.71 -3.95 -14.58
CA PRO A 34 4.60 -4.63 -15.23
C PRO A 34 4.58 -6.14 -14.93
N LYS A 35 5.67 -6.70 -14.44
CA LYS A 35 5.77 -8.10 -14.05
C LYS A 35 5.96 -8.23 -12.54
N PRO A 36 5.28 -9.20 -11.89
CA PRO A 36 5.49 -9.42 -10.46
C PRO A 36 6.96 -9.82 -10.21
N VAL A 37 7.57 -9.17 -9.23
CA VAL A 37 8.90 -9.52 -8.75
C VAL A 37 8.76 -9.91 -7.28
N TYR A 38 9.20 -11.12 -6.94
CA TYR A 38 9.13 -11.66 -5.59
C TYR A 38 10.54 -11.84 -5.03
N GLU A 39 10.76 -11.30 -3.85
CA GLU A 39 12.02 -11.48 -3.13
C GLU A 39 11.81 -12.51 -2.01
N ALA A 40 12.76 -13.47 -1.89
CA ALA A 40 12.66 -14.53 -0.89
C ALA A 40 12.65 -14.02 0.57
N LYS A 41 13.27 -12.88 0.82
CA LYS A 41 13.35 -12.23 2.13
C LYS A 41 12.44 -11.00 2.26
N ALA A 42 11.42 -10.90 1.43
CA ALA A 42 10.50 -9.79 1.48
C ALA A 42 9.72 -9.76 2.80
N GLU A 43 9.57 -8.58 3.37
CA GLU A 43 8.96 -8.37 4.68
C GLU A 43 7.62 -7.64 4.63
N LYS A 44 7.27 -7.08 3.47
CA LYS A 44 6.02 -6.35 3.26
C LYS A 44 5.22 -6.93 2.12
N VAL A 45 3.91 -6.99 2.33
CA VAL A 45 2.93 -7.36 1.30
C VAL A 45 1.96 -6.21 1.12
N SER A 46 1.70 -5.86 -0.12
CA SER A 46 0.65 -4.90 -0.49
C SER A 46 -0.43 -5.60 -1.28
N ILE A 47 -1.67 -5.41 -0.87
CA ILE A 47 -2.84 -5.96 -1.54
C ILE A 47 -3.86 -4.87 -1.83
N CYS A 48 -4.71 -5.11 -2.81
CA CYS A 48 -5.92 -4.32 -2.98
C CYS A 48 -7.12 -5.25 -3.15
N PHE A 49 -8.26 -4.80 -2.65
CA PHE A 49 -9.50 -5.57 -2.74
C PHE A 49 -10.71 -4.64 -2.83
N GLU A 50 -11.77 -5.17 -3.41
CA GLU A 50 -13.06 -4.52 -3.48
C GLU A 50 -14.06 -5.31 -2.64
N LEU A 51 -14.86 -4.59 -1.87
CA LEU A 51 -15.86 -5.20 -0.99
C LEU A 51 -17.28 -4.90 -1.46
N PRO A 52 -18.22 -5.82 -1.22
CA PRO A 52 -19.63 -5.52 -1.33
C PRO A 52 -20.00 -4.33 -0.44
N HIS A 53 -20.89 -3.47 -0.91
CA HIS A 53 -21.39 -2.34 -0.13
C HIS A 53 -22.43 -2.81 0.89
N GLU A 54 -21.96 -3.49 1.93
CA GLU A 54 -22.78 -4.04 3.02
C GLU A 54 -22.16 -3.71 4.37
N SER A 55 -23.01 -3.62 5.39
CA SER A 55 -22.57 -3.34 6.75
C SER A 55 -21.66 -4.44 7.28
N GLY A 56 -20.52 -4.04 7.86
CA GLY A 56 -19.58 -4.97 8.51
C GLY A 56 -18.59 -5.67 7.57
N THR A 57 -18.67 -5.46 6.25
CA THR A 57 -17.78 -6.15 5.31
C THR A 57 -16.30 -5.83 5.55
N LEU A 58 -15.98 -4.56 5.81
CA LEU A 58 -14.60 -4.17 6.11
C LEU A 58 -14.08 -4.80 7.40
N TYR A 59 -14.91 -4.83 8.45
CA TYR A 59 -14.56 -5.49 9.71
C TYR A 59 -14.24 -6.98 9.49
N ASN A 60 -15.11 -7.69 8.80
CA ASN A 60 -14.90 -9.11 8.50
C ASN A 60 -13.61 -9.33 7.70
N MET A 61 -13.32 -8.45 6.77
CA MET A 61 -12.11 -8.50 5.98
C MET A 61 -10.86 -8.32 6.82
N LEU A 62 -10.84 -7.29 7.67
CA LEU A 62 -9.72 -7.01 8.56
C LEU A 62 -9.54 -8.11 9.61
N SER A 63 -10.59 -8.82 9.98
CA SER A 63 -10.50 -9.92 10.93
C SER A 63 -9.58 -11.05 10.45
N HIS A 64 -9.52 -11.30 9.15
CA HIS A 64 -8.59 -12.28 8.59
C HIS A 64 -7.11 -11.91 8.86
N MET A 65 -6.80 -10.61 8.82
CA MET A 65 -5.47 -10.13 9.17
C MET A 65 -5.20 -10.28 10.66
N ILE A 66 -6.16 -9.88 11.49
CA ILE A 66 -6.03 -9.90 12.96
C ILE A 66 -5.87 -11.34 13.47
N TYR A 67 -6.74 -12.26 13.05
CA TYR A 67 -6.70 -13.65 13.50
C TYR A 67 -5.47 -14.43 13.05
N ASN A 68 -4.83 -13.98 11.98
CA ASN A 68 -3.55 -14.56 11.53
C ASN A 68 -2.33 -13.82 12.09
N GLY A 69 -2.53 -12.86 13.00
CA GLY A 69 -1.43 -12.14 13.65
C GLY A 69 -0.63 -11.23 12.72
N LEU A 70 -1.22 -10.79 11.61
CA LEU A 70 -0.54 -9.91 10.66
C LEU A 70 -0.64 -8.45 11.09
N ASN A 71 0.48 -7.75 11.05
CA ASN A 71 0.55 -6.36 11.41
C ASN A 71 0.34 -5.47 10.17
N MET A 72 -0.82 -4.82 10.10
CA MET A 72 -1.12 -3.86 9.04
C MET A 72 -0.37 -2.55 9.31
N THR A 73 0.26 -2.02 8.28
CA THR A 73 1.02 -0.77 8.36
C THR A 73 0.36 0.38 7.61
N LYS A 74 -0.58 0.07 6.72
CA LYS A 74 -1.33 1.06 5.96
C LYS A 74 -2.68 0.50 5.54
N ILE A 75 -3.69 1.36 5.58
CA ILE A 75 -4.98 1.12 4.95
C ILE A 75 -5.46 2.41 4.29
N GLU A 76 -5.87 2.33 3.04
CA GLU A 76 -6.38 3.45 2.28
C GLU A 76 -7.57 3.02 1.43
N SER A 77 -8.61 3.84 1.40
CA SER A 77 -9.78 3.62 0.55
C SER A 77 -9.79 4.61 -0.61
N ARG A 78 -10.20 4.13 -1.78
CA ARG A 78 -10.40 4.94 -2.98
C ARG A 78 -11.76 4.63 -3.60
N PRO A 79 -12.53 5.64 -4.00
CA PRO A 79 -13.77 5.39 -4.76
C PRO A 79 -13.46 4.65 -6.06
N ILE A 80 -14.35 3.74 -6.45
CA ILE A 80 -14.25 3.06 -7.72
C ILE A 80 -14.92 3.93 -8.78
N PRO A 81 -14.20 4.34 -9.86
CA PRO A 81 -14.80 5.14 -10.92
C PRO A 81 -16.03 4.48 -11.53
N GLY A 82 -17.12 5.24 -11.69
CA GLY A 82 -18.36 4.77 -12.27
C GLY A 82 -19.25 3.92 -11.36
N LYS A 83 -18.82 3.64 -10.14
CA LYS A 83 -19.61 2.89 -9.15
C LYS A 83 -19.88 3.75 -7.93
N THR A 84 -21.15 4.12 -7.72
CA THR A 84 -21.56 4.94 -6.59
C THR A 84 -21.47 4.12 -5.29
N TRP A 85 -20.85 4.70 -4.27
CA TRP A 85 -20.72 4.10 -2.93
C TRP A 85 -19.92 2.81 -2.86
N GLN A 86 -19.11 2.50 -3.88
CA GLN A 86 -18.19 1.36 -3.85
C GLN A 86 -16.74 1.85 -3.76
N TYR A 87 -15.95 1.13 -2.98
CA TYR A 87 -14.58 1.50 -2.66
C TYR A 87 -13.63 0.36 -2.91
N ARG A 88 -12.44 0.70 -3.38
CA ARG A 88 -11.29 -0.18 -3.41
C ARG A 88 -10.39 0.16 -2.23
N PHE A 89 -9.98 -0.87 -1.52
CA PHE A 89 -9.09 -0.74 -0.37
C PHE A 89 -7.69 -1.20 -0.73
N PHE A 90 -6.71 -0.42 -0.27
CA PHE A 90 -5.29 -0.76 -0.39
C PHE A 90 -4.76 -0.99 1.02
N VAL A 91 -4.18 -2.16 1.26
CA VAL A 91 -3.66 -2.55 2.56
C VAL A 91 -2.23 -3.03 2.40
N ASP A 92 -1.35 -2.47 3.24
CA ASP A 92 0.01 -2.94 3.40
C ASP A 92 0.13 -3.61 4.76
N PHE A 93 0.80 -4.74 4.81
CA PHE A 93 1.07 -5.45 6.05
C PHE A 93 2.44 -6.12 6.03
N GLN A 94 2.94 -6.41 7.21
CA GLN A 94 4.21 -7.13 7.39
C GLN A 94 4.01 -8.62 7.17
N GLY A 95 4.84 -9.21 6.33
CA GLY A 95 4.81 -10.64 6.07
C GLY A 95 5.48 -11.03 4.77
N ASN A 96 5.49 -12.32 4.53
CA ASN A 96 5.99 -12.92 3.30
C ASN A 96 4.94 -13.85 2.72
N LEU A 97 4.76 -13.84 1.40
CA LEU A 97 3.77 -14.68 0.72
C LEU A 97 4.00 -16.18 0.93
N ALA A 98 5.21 -16.59 1.32
CA ALA A 98 5.50 -17.98 1.67
C ALA A 98 5.03 -18.37 3.06
N ASP A 99 4.75 -17.42 3.94
CA ASP A 99 4.30 -17.70 5.31
C ASP A 99 2.89 -18.30 5.33
N PRO A 100 2.66 -19.39 6.08
CA PRO A 100 1.33 -20.01 6.19
C PRO A 100 0.25 -19.06 6.71
N ALA A 101 0.59 -18.19 7.67
CA ALA A 101 -0.33 -17.19 8.20
C ALA A 101 -0.80 -16.20 7.12
N VAL A 102 0.14 -15.74 6.29
CA VAL A 102 -0.16 -14.84 5.16
C VAL A 102 -1.04 -15.54 4.13
N LYS A 103 -0.70 -16.76 3.75
CA LYS A 103 -1.51 -17.55 2.81
C LYS A 103 -2.94 -17.76 3.32
N ASN A 104 -3.10 -18.07 4.59
CA ASN A 104 -4.40 -18.28 5.20
C ASN A 104 -5.22 -16.99 5.23
N ALA A 105 -4.62 -15.88 5.62
CA ALA A 105 -5.29 -14.58 5.62
C ALA A 105 -5.74 -14.17 4.22
N LEU A 106 -4.87 -14.28 3.22
CA LEU A 106 -5.21 -13.94 1.84
C LEU A 106 -6.30 -14.83 1.25
N ARG A 107 -6.33 -16.10 1.62
CA ARG A 107 -7.41 -17.02 1.21
C ARG A 107 -8.76 -16.56 1.78
N GLY A 108 -8.79 -16.13 3.04
CA GLY A 108 -10.01 -15.60 3.66
C GLY A 108 -10.47 -14.30 3.00
N VAL A 109 -9.54 -13.39 2.72
CA VAL A 109 -9.83 -12.13 2.03
C VAL A 109 -10.40 -12.40 0.64
N GLU A 110 -9.78 -13.28 -0.13
CA GLU A 110 -10.22 -13.62 -1.49
C GLU A 110 -11.60 -14.26 -1.51
N ALA A 111 -11.93 -15.07 -0.51
CA ALA A 111 -13.23 -15.72 -0.42
C ALA A 111 -14.40 -14.75 -0.17
N GLU A 112 -14.14 -13.63 0.51
CA GLU A 112 -15.16 -12.64 0.88
C GLU A 112 -15.18 -11.40 -0.02
N ALA A 113 -14.07 -11.07 -0.66
CA ALA A 113 -13.98 -9.89 -1.53
C ALA A 113 -14.64 -10.14 -2.89
N ASP A 114 -15.17 -9.08 -3.48
CA ASP A 114 -15.63 -9.12 -4.88
C ASP A 114 -14.46 -9.29 -5.83
N SER A 115 -13.33 -8.67 -5.51
CA SER A 115 -12.05 -8.89 -6.18
C SER A 115 -10.90 -8.66 -5.20
N MET A 116 -9.80 -9.37 -5.40
CA MET A 116 -8.59 -9.21 -4.61
C MET A 116 -7.37 -9.40 -5.50
N ARG A 117 -6.36 -8.55 -5.32
CA ARG A 117 -5.10 -8.64 -6.03
C ARG A 117 -3.94 -8.40 -5.07
N VAL A 118 -2.93 -9.25 -5.16
CA VAL A 118 -1.63 -9.00 -4.53
C VAL A 118 -0.84 -8.07 -5.43
N LEU A 119 -0.48 -6.89 -4.93
CA LEU A 119 0.28 -5.89 -5.67
C LEU A 119 1.76 -6.16 -5.63
N GLY A 120 2.26 -6.72 -4.54
CA GLY A 120 3.67 -7.06 -4.40
C GLY A 120 4.02 -7.61 -3.04
N ASN A 121 5.18 -8.26 -2.99
CA ASN A 121 5.85 -8.68 -1.77
C ASN A 121 7.29 -8.21 -1.88
N TYR A 122 7.70 -7.27 -1.03
CA TYR A 122 8.95 -6.54 -1.17
C TYR A 122 9.62 -6.27 0.17
N GLY A 123 10.92 -6.03 0.13
CA GLY A 123 11.70 -5.59 1.27
C GLY A 123 11.77 -4.07 1.32
N GLN A 124 12.04 -3.54 2.49
CA GLN A 124 12.39 -2.13 2.64
C GLN A 124 13.86 -1.98 2.28
N GLN A 125 14.14 -1.26 1.21
CA GLN A 125 15.49 -0.81 0.93
C GLN A 125 15.75 0.43 1.77
N GLU A 126 16.69 0.35 2.67
CA GLU A 126 17.23 1.53 3.32
C GLU A 126 18.09 2.28 2.31
N GLU A 127 17.93 3.57 2.23
CA GLU A 127 18.84 4.39 1.45
C GLU A 127 20.26 4.23 1.97
N ALA A 128 21.12 3.87 1.08
CA ALA A 128 22.55 3.88 1.36
C ALA A 128 23.08 5.32 1.52
#